data_ad10c857d39eae5362b50b129a6d891a
#
_entry.id   ad10c857d39eae5362b50b129a6d891a
#
_cell.length_a   1.000
_cell.length_b   1.000
_cell.length_c   1.000
_cell.angle_alpha   90.00
_cell.angle_beta   90.00
_cell.angle_gamma   90.00
#
_symmetry.space_group_name_H-M   'P 1'
#
loop_
_entity.id
_entity.type
_entity.pdbx_description
1 polymer ?
#
loop_
_entity_poly.entity_id
_entity_poly.type
_entity_poly.pdbx_seq_one_letter_code
_entity_poly.pdbx_strand_id
1 'polypeptide(L)'
;TVCNIAILMKMASFIFALLDVTLDVARERGLNKKLPIKSINQLIKLFVFLVVAVISISTVLGKSPLYFLSGLGAMTAVVLLVFKDTILGFVAGVQLAANQMVSRGDWIEMPKYGADGEVLEVALTTVQVQNWDKTITMIPTYALISDSFKNWRGMEQAGGRRIKRSIRIDVNSIGFMEQSLIEHLQKIDSISDYLVEKQSEINEQNQQLASDLTVNANGRKLTNVGTFRAYLEYYLRNHPMVSQEMTLIVRQLPADENGLPIELYLFCTDIRWAAYEAIQADLFDHIYAVLPEFNLRAFQSPSGYDWRQQ
;
A
#
# COMPACT_ATOMS: atom_id res chain seq x y z
N THR A 1 18.46 36.86 -52.21
CA THR A 1 18.71 35.65 -51.44
C THR A 1 19.86 35.81 -50.46
N VAL A 2 21.10 36.17 -50.97
CA VAL A 2 22.30 36.32 -50.11
C VAL A 2 22.11 37.40 -49.05
N CYS A 3 21.55 38.58 -49.44
CA CYS A 3 21.27 39.66 -48.50
C CYS A 3 20.29 39.26 -47.36
N ASN A 4 19.26 38.51 -47.69
CA ASN A 4 18.28 38.02 -46.70
C ASN A 4 18.90 37.02 -45.71
N ILE A 5 19.81 36.16 -46.18
CA ILE A 5 20.52 35.20 -45.31
C ILE A 5 21.48 35.98 -44.37
N ALA A 6 22.20 36.98 -44.93
CA ALA A 6 23.09 37.82 -44.12
C ALA A 6 22.34 38.58 -43.01
N ILE A 7 21.13 39.09 -43.32
CA ILE A 7 20.27 39.74 -42.32
C ILE A 7 19.82 38.74 -41.24
N LEU A 8 19.36 37.53 -41.63
CA LEU A 8 18.96 36.47 -40.70
C LEU A 8 20.10 36.07 -39.75
N MET A 9 21.31 35.90 -40.29
CA MET A 9 22.50 35.60 -39.48
C MET A 9 22.84 36.69 -38.50
N LYS A 10 22.73 37.97 -38.91
CA LYS A 10 22.93 39.13 -38.01
C LYS A 10 21.86 39.21 -36.93
N MET A 11 20.61 38.96 -37.26
CA MET A 11 19.50 38.84 -36.28
C MET A 11 19.77 37.74 -35.28
N ALA A 12 20.17 36.54 -35.74
CA ALA A 12 20.51 35.44 -34.85
C ALA A 12 21.66 35.80 -33.90
N SER A 13 22.72 36.42 -34.43
CA SER A 13 23.85 36.89 -33.63
C SER A 13 23.42 37.92 -32.56
N PHE A 14 22.51 38.82 -32.92
CA PHE A 14 21.96 39.79 -31.98
C PHE A 14 21.14 39.11 -30.86
N ILE A 15 20.26 38.14 -31.23
CA ILE A 15 19.52 37.38 -30.25
C ILE A 15 20.44 36.58 -29.33
N PHE A 16 21.52 35.97 -29.86
CA PHE A 16 22.49 35.26 -29.04
C PHE A 16 23.22 36.19 -28.05
N ALA A 17 23.60 37.38 -28.49
CA ALA A 17 24.22 38.40 -27.61
C ALA A 17 23.23 38.82 -26.50
N LEU A 18 21.97 39.05 -26.85
CA LEU A 18 20.93 39.39 -25.87
C LEU A 18 20.74 38.28 -24.83
N LEU A 19 20.70 37.02 -25.28
CA LEU A 19 20.61 35.85 -24.41
C LEU A 19 21.83 35.68 -23.47
N ASP A 20 23.03 36.06 -23.94
CA ASP A 20 24.23 36.06 -23.09
C ASP A 20 24.16 37.15 -22.02
N VAL A 21 23.73 38.36 -22.37
CA VAL A 21 23.52 39.46 -21.41
C VAL A 21 22.47 39.05 -20.34
N THR A 22 21.35 38.45 -20.75
CA THR A 22 20.34 37.99 -19.80
C THR A 22 20.89 36.91 -18.86
N LEU A 23 21.76 36.02 -19.36
CA LEU A 23 22.42 35.00 -18.56
C LEU A 23 23.38 35.65 -17.52
N ASP A 24 24.13 36.67 -17.93
CA ASP A 24 25.10 37.33 -17.04
C ASP A 24 24.36 38.13 -15.94
N VAL A 25 23.29 38.85 -16.27
CA VAL A 25 22.42 39.51 -15.28
C VAL A 25 21.77 38.51 -14.33
N ALA A 26 21.31 37.35 -14.80
CA ALA A 26 20.75 36.29 -13.96
C ALA A 26 21.80 35.67 -13.02
N ARG A 27 23.07 35.61 -13.46
CA ARG A 27 24.19 35.15 -12.62
C ARG A 27 24.50 36.17 -11.50
N GLU A 28 24.53 37.42 -11.82
CA GLU A 28 24.77 38.50 -10.84
C GLU A 28 23.68 38.55 -9.76
N ARG A 29 22.44 38.27 -10.13
CA ARG A 29 21.29 38.18 -9.20
C ARG A 29 21.23 36.88 -8.40
N GLY A 30 22.20 35.97 -8.55
CA GLY A 30 22.31 34.73 -7.77
C GLY A 30 21.31 33.65 -8.13
N LEU A 31 20.55 33.81 -9.21
CA LEU A 31 19.55 32.82 -9.66
C LEU A 31 20.19 31.50 -10.11
N ASN A 32 21.48 31.52 -10.42
CA ASN A 32 22.24 30.33 -10.85
C ASN A 32 22.39 29.24 -9.75
N LYS A 33 22.14 29.58 -8.48
CA LYS A 33 22.19 28.61 -7.36
C LYS A 33 20.95 27.70 -7.29
N LYS A 34 19.84 28.10 -7.91
CA LYS A 34 18.56 27.37 -7.84
C LYS A 34 18.16 26.73 -9.18
N LEU A 35 18.62 27.24 -10.31
CA LEU A 35 18.20 26.78 -11.64
C LEU A 35 19.43 26.62 -12.57
N PRO A 36 19.43 25.63 -13.47
CA PRO A 36 20.49 25.39 -14.45
C PRO A 36 20.40 26.40 -15.64
N ILE A 37 20.47 27.69 -15.35
CA ILE A 37 20.22 28.78 -16.31
C ILE A 37 21.12 28.69 -17.54
N LYS A 38 22.39 28.24 -17.37
CA LYS A 38 23.33 28.02 -18.48
C LYS A 38 22.77 26.99 -19.49
N SER A 39 22.23 25.88 -19.01
CA SER A 39 21.68 24.84 -19.90
C SER A 39 20.42 25.31 -20.61
N ILE A 40 19.57 26.09 -19.91
CA ILE A 40 18.37 26.68 -20.50
C ILE A 40 18.75 27.66 -21.62
N ASN A 41 19.75 28.53 -21.39
CA ASN A 41 20.24 29.48 -22.39
C ASN A 41 20.81 28.74 -23.63
N GLN A 42 21.52 27.64 -23.43
CA GLN A 42 22.05 26.83 -24.54
C GLN A 42 20.92 26.18 -25.35
N LEU A 43 19.86 25.69 -24.72
CA LEU A 43 18.69 25.14 -25.40
C LEU A 43 17.97 26.21 -26.22
N ILE A 44 17.76 27.42 -25.69
CA ILE A 44 17.16 28.53 -26.43
C ILE A 44 18.00 28.89 -27.65
N LYS A 45 19.32 28.99 -27.49
CA LYS A 45 20.25 29.26 -28.61
C LYS A 45 20.16 28.18 -29.68
N LEU A 46 20.11 26.88 -29.29
CA LEU A 46 19.96 25.77 -30.21
C LEU A 46 18.65 25.88 -31.00
N PHE A 47 17.55 26.20 -30.31
CA PHE A 47 16.25 26.39 -30.95
C PHE A 47 16.26 27.55 -31.97
N VAL A 48 16.79 28.70 -31.60
CA VAL A 48 16.95 29.87 -32.50
C VAL A 48 17.83 29.50 -33.70
N PHE A 49 18.94 28.78 -33.49
CA PHE A 49 19.77 28.29 -34.57
C PHE A 49 19.03 27.41 -35.55
N LEU A 50 18.24 26.43 -35.07
CA LEU A 50 17.44 25.54 -35.91
C LEU A 50 16.41 26.31 -36.74
N VAL A 51 15.70 27.28 -36.15
CA VAL A 51 14.74 28.12 -36.86
C VAL A 51 15.42 28.93 -37.96
N VAL A 52 16.56 29.56 -37.67
CA VAL A 52 17.32 30.33 -38.65
C VAL A 52 17.86 29.44 -39.78
N ALA A 53 18.32 28.25 -39.43
CA ALA A 53 18.80 27.25 -40.44
C ALA A 53 17.67 26.85 -41.40
N VAL A 54 16.48 26.54 -40.89
CA VAL A 54 15.32 26.17 -41.70
C VAL A 54 14.92 27.33 -42.65
N ILE A 55 14.84 28.56 -42.12
CA ILE A 55 14.50 29.73 -42.92
C ILE A 55 15.58 30.00 -43.98
N SER A 56 16.87 29.84 -43.64
CA SER A 56 17.97 30.02 -44.57
C SER A 56 17.95 29.00 -45.70
N ILE A 57 17.76 27.71 -45.38
CA ILE A 57 17.63 26.64 -46.39
C ILE A 57 16.41 26.89 -47.29
N SER A 58 15.27 27.28 -46.69
CA SER A 58 14.04 27.65 -47.39
C SER A 58 14.28 28.77 -48.41
N THR A 59 15.02 29.81 -48.01
CA THR A 59 15.34 30.97 -48.82
C THR A 59 16.31 30.59 -49.98
N VAL A 60 17.24 29.67 -49.76
CA VAL A 60 18.16 29.17 -50.81
C VAL A 60 17.41 28.35 -51.85
N LEU A 61 16.52 27.45 -51.39
CA LEU A 61 15.82 26.52 -52.27
C LEU A 61 14.53 27.12 -52.88
N GLY A 62 14.16 28.34 -52.52
CA GLY A 62 12.97 29.00 -53.04
C GLY A 62 11.65 28.33 -52.63
N LYS A 63 11.68 27.56 -51.54
CA LYS A 63 10.51 26.83 -50.99
C LYS A 63 10.01 27.51 -49.71
N SER A 64 8.74 27.31 -49.38
CA SER A 64 8.17 27.82 -48.11
C SER A 64 8.86 27.15 -46.91
N PRO A 65 9.18 27.91 -45.82
CA PRO A 65 9.67 27.31 -44.60
C PRO A 65 8.72 26.25 -44.01
N LEU A 66 7.40 26.40 -44.26
CA LEU A 66 6.39 25.45 -43.82
C LEU A 66 6.56 24.07 -44.46
N TYR A 67 7.07 24.01 -45.70
CA TYR A 67 7.36 22.76 -46.37
C TYR A 67 8.43 21.93 -45.64
N PHE A 68 9.49 22.60 -45.19
CA PHE A 68 10.55 21.94 -44.39
C PHE A 68 10.08 21.57 -43.01
N LEU A 69 9.31 22.47 -42.34
CA LEU A 69 8.76 22.22 -41.03
C LEU A 69 7.77 21.05 -41.03
N SER A 70 6.92 20.93 -42.06
CA SER A 70 5.99 19.81 -42.15
C SER A 70 6.71 18.47 -42.37
N GLY A 71 7.74 18.43 -43.24
CA GLY A 71 8.56 17.22 -43.44
C GLY A 71 9.33 16.83 -42.15
N LEU A 72 9.95 17.81 -41.50
CA LEU A 72 10.68 17.60 -40.26
C LEU A 72 9.73 17.16 -39.14
N GLY A 73 8.53 17.77 -39.07
CA GLY A 73 7.50 17.41 -38.10
C GLY A 73 7.00 15.97 -38.30
N ALA A 74 6.74 15.55 -39.51
CA ALA A 74 6.34 14.18 -39.82
C ALA A 74 7.45 13.17 -39.43
N MET A 75 8.71 13.46 -39.76
CA MET A 75 9.83 12.62 -39.37
C MET A 75 10.01 12.56 -37.84
N THR A 76 9.89 13.69 -37.17
CA THR A 76 9.96 13.78 -35.70
C THR A 76 8.85 12.96 -35.05
N ALA A 77 7.62 13.00 -35.58
CA ALA A 77 6.51 12.21 -35.06
C ALA A 77 6.78 10.71 -35.15
N VAL A 78 7.34 10.25 -36.27
CA VAL A 78 7.74 8.84 -36.46
C VAL A 78 8.84 8.45 -35.45
N VAL A 79 9.87 9.28 -35.30
CA VAL A 79 10.96 9.05 -34.33
C VAL A 79 10.43 8.99 -32.94
N LEU A 80 9.57 9.96 -32.53
CA LEU A 80 8.96 9.96 -31.20
C LEU A 80 8.08 8.72 -30.96
N LEU A 81 7.37 8.24 -32.00
CA LEU A 81 6.57 7.03 -31.89
C LEU A 81 7.44 5.79 -31.64
N VAL A 82 8.56 5.67 -32.36
CA VAL A 82 9.51 4.55 -32.22
C VAL A 82 10.18 4.55 -30.84
N PHE A 83 10.54 5.71 -30.33
CA PHE A 83 11.24 5.85 -29.04
C PHE A 83 10.31 6.13 -27.84
N LYS A 84 8.99 6.11 -28.05
CA LYS A 84 7.99 6.44 -27.04
C LYS A 84 8.25 5.70 -25.71
N ASP A 85 8.36 4.38 -25.76
CA ASP A 85 8.48 3.54 -24.56
C ASP A 85 9.84 3.75 -23.88
N THR A 86 10.89 3.98 -24.64
CA THR A 86 12.21 4.30 -24.11
C THR A 86 12.21 5.65 -23.37
N ILE A 87 11.57 6.67 -23.95
CA ILE A 87 11.44 8.00 -23.32
C ILE A 87 10.59 7.90 -22.06
N LEU A 88 9.46 7.20 -22.11
CA LEU A 88 8.61 6.98 -20.93
C LEU A 88 9.35 6.23 -19.84
N GLY A 89 10.09 5.18 -20.18
CA GLY A 89 10.91 4.44 -19.23
C GLY A 89 11.99 5.31 -18.56
N PHE A 90 12.69 6.11 -19.37
CA PHE A 90 13.71 7.03 -18.84
C PHE A 90 13.12 8.07 -17.89
N VAL A 91 12.02 8.74 -18.28
CA VAL A 91 11.35 9.73 -17.43
C VAL A 91 10.84 9.10 -16.14
N ALA A 92 10.25 7.90 -16.24
CA ALA A 92 9.78 7.14 -15.08
C ALA A 92 10.94 6.75 -14.16
N GLY A 93 12.07 6.28 -14.70
CA GLY A 93 13.27 5.96 -13.91
C GLY A 93 13.78 7.15 -13.11
N VAL A 94 13.84 8.33 -13.74
CA VAL A 94 14.20 9.57 -13.06
C VAL A 94 13.20 9.94 -11.95
N GLN A 95 11.89 9.79 -12.20
CA GLN A 95 10.84 10.06 -11.21
C GLN A 95 10.89 9.08 -10.03
N LEU A 96 11.07 7.78 -10.29
CA LEU A 96 11.23 6.76 -9.24
C LEU A 96 12.40 7.09 -8.31
N ALA A 97 13.55 7.45 -8.90
CA ALA A 97 14.74 7.82 -8.15
C ALA A 97 14.55 9.12 -7.36
N ALA A 98 14.01 10.16 -8.00
CA ALA A 98 13.83 11.49 -7.37
C ALA A 98 12.83 11.45 -6.20
N ASN A 99 11.77 10.63 -6.31
CA ASN A 99 10.74 10.49 -5.28
C ASN A 99 11.00 9.32 -4.32
N GLN A 100 12.09 8.58 -4.48
CA GLN A 100 12.44 7.42 -3.67
C GLN A 100 11.29 6.40 -3.53
N MET A 101 10.49 6.25 -4.60
CA MET A 101 9.31 5.39 -4.57
C MET A 101 9.67 3.91 -4.39
N VAL A 102 10.78 3.48 -5.01
CA VAL A 102 11.34 2.14 -4.92
C VAL A 102 12.86 2.24 -4.82
N SER A 103 13.45 1.44 -3.95
CA SER A 103 14.90 1.33 -3.76
C SER A 103 15.32 -0.13 -3.78
N ARG A 104 16.61 -0.37 -4.04
CA ARG A 104 17.19 -1.69 -3.90
C ARG A 104 17.01 -2.19 -2.45
N GLY A 105 16.61 -3.45 -2.30
CA GLY A 105 16.32 -4.08 -1.01
C GLY A 105 14.87 -3.92 -0.56
N ASP A 106 14.05 -3.08 -1.22
CA ASP A 106 12.63 -2.99 -0.89
C ASP A 106 11.89 -4.27 -1.25
N TRP A 107 10.99 -4.69 -0.42
CA TRP A 107 9.98 -5.67 -0.81
C TRP A 107 8.81 -4.95 -1.47
N ILE A 108 8.54 -5.30 -2.74
CA ILE A 108 7.38 -4.80 -3.48
C ILE A 108 6.48 -5.93 -3.95
N GLU A 109 5.18 -5.65 -4.03
CA GLU A 109 4.17 -6.55 -4.55
C GLU A 109 3.42 -5.86 -5.69
N MET A 110 3.48 -6.44 -6.90
CA MET A 110 2.82 -5.94 -8.11
C MET A 110 2.19 -7.11 -8.88
N PRO A 111 0.98 -7.55 -8.49
CA PRO A 111 0.35 -8.79 -9.01
C PRO A 111 0.17 -8.78 -10.52
N LYS A 112 -0.10 -7.60 -11.13
CA LYS A 112 -0.27 -7.45 -12.59
C LYS A 112 0.95 -7.94 -13.37
N TYR A 113 2.14 -7.85 -12.78
CA TYR A 113 3.41 -8.26 -13.38
C TYR A 113 3.96 -9.55 -12.78
N GLY A 114 3.21 -10.20 -11.89
CA GLY A 114 3.67 -11.41 -11.20
C GLY A 114 4.89 -11.16 -10.32
N ALA A 115 5.02 -9.96 -9.78
CA ALA A 115 6.11 -9.59 -8.89
C ALA A 115 5.63 -9.56 -7.44
N ASP A 116 6.32 -10.32 -6.59
CA ASP A 116 6.18 -10.32 -5.14
C ASP A 116 7.52 -10.74 -4.53
N GLY A 117 8.35 -9.76 -4.16
CA GLY A 117 9.69 -10.04 -3.68
C GLY A 117 10.58 -8.82 -3.51
N GLU A 118 11.88 -9.07 -3.38
CA GLU A 118 12.90 -8.06 -3.13
C GLU A 118 13.40 -7.42 -4.42
N VAL A 119 13.51 -6.10 -4.42
CA VAL A 119 14.10 -5.33 -5.52
C VAL A 119 15.60 -5.51 -5.53
N LEU A 120 16.13 -6.17 -6.55
CA LEU A 120 17.57 -6.37 -6.75
C LEU A 120 18.24 -5.12 -7.33
N GLU A 121 17.58 -4.51 -8.32
CA GLU A 121 18.14 -3.37 -9.06
C GLU A 121 17.03 -2.47 -9.59
N VAL A 122 17.29 -1.17 -9.57
CA VAL A 122 16.46 -0.14 -10.21
C VAL A 122 17.29 0.50 -11.31
N ALA A 123 17.10 0.05 -12.56
CA ALA A 123 17.71 0.64 -13.75
C ALA A 123 16.82 1.74 -14.34
N LEU A 124 17.30 2.46 -15.36
CA LEU A 124 16.58 3.57 -15.98
C LEU A 124 15.26 3.16 -16.64
N THR A 125 15.21 1.95 -17.20
CA THR A 125 14.06 1.48 -17.98
C THR A 125 13.37 0.26 -17.39
N THR A 126 14.02 -0.42 -16.44
CA THR A 126 13.51 -1.66 -15.82
C THR A 126 13.86 -1.74 -14.34
N VAL A 127 12.99 -2.38 -13.56
CA VAL A 127 13.25 -2.77 -12.17
C VAL A 127 13.26 -4.28 -12.10
N GLN A 128 14.29 -4.86 -11.47
CA GLN A 128 14.43 -6.30 -11.26
C GLN A 128 13.95 -6.66 -9.87
N VAL A 129 12.99 -7.58 -9.80
CA VAL A 129 12.43 -8.09 -8.54
C VAL A 129 12.70 -9.58 -8.44
N GLN A 130 13.38 -10.02 -7.39
CA GLN A 130 13.51 -11.42 -7.06
C GLN A 130 12.31 -11.86 -6.22
N ASN A 131 11.44 -12.66 -6.82
CA ASN A 131 10.32 -13.27 -6.13
C ASN A 131 10.78 -14.26 -5.06
N TRP A 132 9.88 -14.63 -4.15
CA TRP A 132 10.17 -15.55 -3.05
C TRP A 132 10.55 -16.97 -3.53
N ASP A 133 10.06 -17.38 -4.70
CA ASP A 133 10.44 -18.64 -5.37
C ASP A 133 11.80 -18.57 -6.10
N LYS A 134 12.54 -17.44 -5.96
CA LYS A 134 13.82 -17.14 -6.58
C LYS A 134 13.78 -16.83 -8.08
N THR A 135 12.62 -16.78 -8.69
CA THR A 135 12.49 -16.24 -10.06
C THR A 135 12.74 -14.73 -10.08
N ILE A 136 13.15 -14.20 -11.21
CA ILE A 136 13.37 -12.77 -11.39
C ILE A 136 12.33 -12.22 -12.34
N THR A 137 11.52 -11.26 -11.88
CA THR A 137 10.58 -10.51 -12.70
C THR A 137 11.19 -9.17 -13.09
N MET A 138 11.14 -8.86 -14.40
CA MET A 138 11.55 -7.57 -14.95
C MET A 138 10.32 -6.68 -15.14
N ILE A 139 10.25 -5.57 -14.42
CA ILE A 139 9.14 -4.61 -14.51
C ILE A 139 9.64 -3.37 -15.25
N PRO A 140 8.98 -2.93 -16.33
CA PRO A 140 9.29 -1.64 -16.95
C PRO A 140 9.07 -0.49 -15.94
N THR A 141 10.02 0.46 -15.83
CA THR A 141 9.94 1.55 -14.85
C THR A 141 8.68 2.40 -14.99
N TYR A 142 8.19 2.60 -16.20
CA TYR A 142 6.94 3.34 -16.43
C TYR A 142 5.73 2.66 -15.77
N ALA A 143 5.74 1.33 -15.64
CA ALA A 143 4.65 0.58 -15.03
C ALA A 143 4.50 0.89 -13.53
N LEU A 144 5.62 1.13 -12.84
CA LEU A 144 5.61 1.53 -11.42
C LEU A 144 5.11 2.97 -11.19
N ILE A 145 5.03 3.78 -12.26
CA ILE A 145 4.43 5.11 -12.21
C ILE A 145 2.96 5.08 -12.62
N SER A 146 2.60 4.23 -13.60
CA SER A 146 1.25 4.19 -14.18
C SER A 146 0.29 3.26 -13.43
N ASP A 147 0.80 2.21 -12.81
CA ASP A 147 0.02 1.20 -12.10
C ASP A 147 0.26 1.29 -10.58
N SER A 148 -0.69 0.78 -9.81
CA SER A 148 -0.53 0.68 -8.36
C SER A 148 0.32 -0.54 -7.98
N PHE A 149 1.20 -0.37 -7.01
CA PHE A 149 1.97 -1.45 -6.38
C PHE A 149 2.01 -1.22 -4.87
N LYS A 150 2.30 -2.27 -4.10
CA LYS A 150 2.56 -2.16 -2.66
C LYS A 150 4.06 -2.14 -2.44
N ASN A 151 4.53 -1.22 -1.60
CA ASN A 151 5.88 -1.21 -1.06
C ASN A 151 5.80 -1.53 0.44
N TRP A 152 6.42 -2.64 0.85
CA TRP A 152 6.41 -3.12 2.22
C TRP A 152 7.41 -2.42 3.13
N ARG A 153 8.23 -1.49 2.62
CA ARG A 153 9.14 -0.66 3.42
C ARG A 153 8.44 0.02 4.59
N GLY A 154 7.18 0.48 4.38
CA GLY A 154 6.39 1.08 5.46
C GLY A 154 6.10 0.14 6.62
N MET A 155 5.92 -1.17 6.36
CA MET A 155 5.77 -2.18 7.39
C MET A 155 7.08 -2.35 8.19
N GLU A 156 8.21 -2.41 7.49
CA GLU A 156 9.54 -2.53 8.13
C GLU A 156 9.86 -1.31 9.00
N GLN A 157 9.58 -0.12 8.49
CA GLN A 157 9.79 1.14 9.24
C GLN A 157 8.85 1.26 10.45
N ALA A 158 7.62 0.79 10.34
CA ALA A 158 6.67 0.77 11.44
C ALA A 158 7.01 -0.29 12.50
N GLY A 159 7.85 -1.28 12.20
CA GLY A 159 8.24 -2.36 13.11
C GLY A 159 7.09 -3.29 13.49
N GLY A 160 6.04 -3.38 12.66
CA GLY A 160 4.89 -4.24 12.95
C GLY A 160 4.27 -4.86 11.71
N ARG A 161 4.11 -6.19 11.72
CA ARG A 161 3.46 -6.94 10.66
C ARG A 161 2.03 -7.30 11.03
N ARG A 162 1.07 -6.91 10.19
CA ARG A 162 -0.35 -7.09 10.47
C ARG A 162 -0.79 -8.54 10.42
N ILE A 163 -1.50 -8.98 11.46
CA ILE A 163 -2.34 -10.18 11.47
C ILE A 163 -3.79 -9.73 11.32
N LYS A 164 -4.46 -10.24 10.29
CA LYS A 164 -5.89 -10.02 10.07
C LYS A 164 -6.51 -11.36 9.68
N ARG A 165 -7.03 -12.06 10.67
CA ARG A 165 -7.67 -13.39 10.50
C ARG A 165 -8.92 -13.49 11.35
N SER A 166 -9.88 -14.30 10.90
CA SER A 166 -11.11 -14.57 11.64
C SER A 166 -11.16 -16.03 12.05
N ILE A 167 -11.68 -16.28 13.27
CA ILE A 167 -12.19 -17.56 13.70
C ILE A 167 -13.69 -17.57 13.41
N ARG A 168 -14.19 -18.66 12.87
CA ARG A 168 -15.61 -18.85 12.60
C ARG A 168 -16.24 -19.68 13.73
N ILE A 169 -17.21 -19.09 14.42
CA ILE A 169 -17.93 -19.73 15.53
C ILE A 169 -19.22 -20.34 14.98
N ASP A 170 -19.51 -21.58 15.38
CA ASP A 170 -20.81 -22.20 15.13
C ASP A 170 -21.91 -21.43 15.84
N VAL A 171 -22.82 -20.82 15.08
CA VAL A 171 -23.91 -20.00 15.61
C VAL A 171 -24.78 -20.78 16.60
N ASN A 172 -24.93 -22.08 16.44
CA ASN A 172 -25.71 -22.94 17.36
C ASN A 172 -25.03 -23.11 18.73
N SER A 173 -23.76 -22.80 18.86
CA SER A 173 -23.05 -22.80 20.14
C SER A 173 -23.16 -21.46 20.89
N ILE A 174 -23.73 -20.43 20.27
CA ILE A 174 -23.88 -19.10 20.89
C ILE A 174 -25.12 -19.08 21.77
N GLY A 175 -24.96 -18.67 23.03
CA GLY A 175 -26.05 -18.61 23.97
C GLY A 175 -25.84 -17.64 25.11
N PHE A 176 -26.89 -17.44 25.93
CA PHE A 176 -26.73 -16.76 27.21
C PHE A 176 -25.98 -17.66 28.17
N MET A 177 -25.17 -17.06 29.04
CA MET A 177 -24.38 -17.79 30.01
C MET A 177 -25.25 -18.20 31.19
N GLU A 178 -25.16 -19.46 31.57
CA GLU A 178 -25.69 -19.98 32.82
C GLU A 178 -24.75 -19.63 33.98
N GLN A 179 -25.29 -19.63 35.20
CA GLN A 179 -24.52 -19.28 36.39
C GLN A 179 -23.30 -20.19 36.61
N SER A 180 -23.44 -21.45 36.31
CA SER A 180 -22.36 -22.46 36.35
C SER A 180 -21.18 -22.11 35.44
N LEU A 181 -21.46 -21.64 34.21
CA LEU A 181 -20.44 -21.20 33.29
C LEU A 181 -19.77 -19.90 33.74
N ILE A 182 -20.54 -18.97 34.30
CA ILE A 182 -19.99 -17.72 34.86
C ILE A 182 -19.02 -18.03 36.01
N GLU A 183 -19.39 -18.89 36.94
CA GLU A 183 -18.54 -19.32 38.05
C GLU A 183 -17.29 -20.08 37.60
N HIS A 184 -17.39 -20.84 36.50
CA HIS A 184 -16.26 -21.49 35.89
C HIS A 184 -15.29 -20.45 35.29
N LEU A 185 -15.80 -19.53 34.48
CA LEU A 185 -15.01 -18.51 33.82
C LEU A 185 -14.43 -17.46 34.77
N GLN A 186 -15.05 -17.22 35.94
CA GLN A 186 -14.48 -16.35 36.99
C GLN A 186 -13.15 -16.89 37.56
N LYS A 187 -12.83 -18.18 37.35
CA LYS A 187 -11.53 -18.75 37.75
C LYS A 187 -10.42 -18.41 36.76
N ILE A 188 -10.76 -17.84 35.63
CA ILE A 188 -9.79 -17.36 34.65
C ILE A 188 -9.37 -15.96 35.06
N ASP A 189 -8.17 -15.82 35.60
CA ASP A 189 -7.65 -14.56 36.16
C ASP A 189 -7.78 -13.38 35.19
N SER A 190 -7.59 -13.64 33.90
CA SER A 190 -7.59 -12.62 32.85
C SER A 190 -8.94 -11.94 32.59
N ILE A 191 -10.07 -12.56 32.98
CA ILE A 191 -11.42 -12.03 32.73
C ILE A 191 -12.28 -11.96 34.00
N SER A 192 -11.73 -12.34 35.15
CA SER A 192 -12.45 -12.33 36.42
C SER A 192 -13.02 -10.93 36.73
N ASP A 193 -12.19 -9.90 36.69
CA ASP A 193 -12.59 -8.52 36.95
C ASP A 193 -13.63 -8.02 35.93
N TYR A 194 -13.43 -8.32 34.67
CA TYR A 194 -14.40 -8.00 33.62
C TYR A 194 -15.77 -8.63 33.87
N LEU A 195 -15.81 -9.90 34.31
CA LEU A 195 -17.07 -10.59 34.59
C LEU A 195 -17.81 -9.96 35.79
N VAL A 196 -17.09 -9.61 36.87
CA VAL A 196 -17.65 -8.94 38.03
C VAL A 196 -18.24 -7.59 37.65
N GLU A 197 -17.47 -6.76 36.96
CA GLU A 197 -17.91 -5.43 36.53
C GLU A 197 -19.13 -5.52 35.60
N LYS A 198 -19.08 -6.43 34.64
CA LYS A 198 -20.15 -6.60 33.64
C LYS A 198 -21.42 -7.16 34.21
N GLN A 199 -21.35 -8.05 35.23
CA GLN A 199 -22.50 -8.51 35.98
C GLN A 199 -23.14 -7.38 36.80
N SER A 200 -22.34 -6.53 37.44
CA SER A 200 -22.86 -5.38 38.18
C SER A 200 -23.60 -4.42 37.23
N GLU A 201 -22.99 -4.04 36.11
CA GLU A 201 -23.62 -3.21 35.08
C GLU A 201 -24.96 -3.76 34.60
N ILE A 202 -24.99 -5.07 34.30
CA ILE A 202 -26.20 -5.76 33.83
C ILE A 202 -27.28 -5.77 34.94
N ASN A 203 -26.90 -6.05 36.17
CA ASN A 203 -27.85 -6.10 37.31
C ASN A 203 -28.45 -4.71 37.58
N GLU A 204 -27.65 -3.64 37.56
CA GLU A 204 -28.13 -2.27 37.73
C GLU A 204 -29.13 -1.87 36.65
N GLN A 205 -28.86 -2.21 35.41
CA GLN A 205 -29.79 -1.95 34.31
C GLN A 205 -31.06 -2.78 34.40
N ASN A 206 -30.95 -4.05 34.78
CA ASN A 206 -32.10 -4.94 34.90
C ASN A 206 -32.99 -4.57 36.09
N GLN A 207 -32.45 -4.03 37.21
CA GLN A 207 -33.25 -3.55 38.34
C GLN A 207 -34.21 -2.41 37.98
N GLN A 208 -33.91 -1.68 36.90
CA GLN A 208 -34.78 -0.59 36.42
C GLN A 208 -35.94 -1.12 35.55
N LEU A 209 -35.94 -2.42 35.21
CA LEU A 209 -36.96 -3.04 34.39
C LEU A 209 -38.07 -3.67 35.26
N ALA A 210 -39.33 -3.39 34.94
CA ALA A 210 -40.50 -4.02 35.56
C ALA A 210 -40.84 -5.38 34.90
N SER A 211 -39.92 -6.02 34.21
CA SER A 211 -40.12 -7.23 33.42
C SER A 211 -39.73 -8.47 34.19
N ASP A 212 -40.38 -9.61 33.86
CA ASP A 212 -39.99 -10.93 34.34
C ASP A 212 -38.64 -11.36 33.77
N LEU A 213 -37.56 -11.30 34.53
CA LEU A 213 -36.22 -11.63 34.17
C LEU A 213 -35.95 -13.16 34.05
N THR A 214 -36.93 -14.00 34.40
CA THR A 214 -36.81 -15.47 34.17
C THR A 214 -36.85 -15.79 32.69
N VAL A 215 -37.53 -14.98 31.92
CA VAL A 215 -37.53 -15.10 30.44
C VAL A 215 -36.23 -14.52 29.89
N ASN A 216 -35.48 -15.31 29.14
CA ASN A 216 -34.17 -14.93 28.62
C ASN A 216 -34.17 -13.70 27.70
N ALA A 217 -35.28 -13.39 27.05
CA ALA A 217 -35.46 -12.21 26.22
C ALA A 217 -35.67 -10.91 27.00
N ASN A 218 -36.03 -11.02 28.30
CA ASN A 218 -36.24 -9.87 29.13
C ASN A 218 -34.94 -9.44 29.84
N GLY A 219 -34.61 -8.18 29.72
CA GLY A 219 -33.39 -7.62 30.28
C GLY A 219 -32.12 -8.00 29.55
N ARG A 220 -30.99 -7.56 30.07
CA ARG A 220 -29.64 -7.90 29.54
C ARG A 220 -29.08 -9.13 30.24
N LYS A 221 -28.36 -9.95 29.51
CA LYS A 221 -27.63 -11.11 30.05
C LYS A 221 -26.27 -11.23 29.35
N LEU A 222 -25.33 -11.87 30.03
CA LEU A 222 -24.04 -12.23 29.44
C LEU A 222 -24.23 -13.29 28.38
N THR A 223 -23.49 -13.15 27.28
CA THR A 223 -23.37 -14.18 26.24
C THR A 223 -21.96 -14.77 26.24
N ASN A 224 -21.87 -16.05 25.97
CA ASN A 224 -20.59 -16.75 25.89
C ASN A 224 -19.65 -16.14 24.83
N VAL A 225 -20.16 -15.80 23.65
CA VAL A 225 -19.37 -15.17 22.58
C VAL A 225 -18.91 -13.76 22.95
N GLY A 226 -19.72 -13.00 23.69
CA GLY A 226 -19.33 -11.66 24.19
C GLY A 226 -18.19 -11.75 25.21
N THR A 227 -18.29 -12.70 26.13
CA THR A 227 -17.24 -12.95 27.14
C THR A 227 -15.95 -13.51 26.49
N PHE A 228 -16.08 -14.41 25.53
CA PHE A 228 -14.93 -14.89 24.76
C PHE A 228 -14.21 -13.75 24.02
N ARG A 229 -14.93 -12.82 23.41
CA ARG A 229 -14.33 -11.66 22.76
C ARG A 229 -13.54 -10.78 23.73
N ALA A 230 -14.08 -10.56 24.95
CA ALA A 230 -13.36 -9.84 26.01
C ALA A 230 -12.09 -10.58 26.44
N TYR A 231 -12.18 -11.91 26.59
CA TYR A 231 -11.00 -12.76 26.86
C TYR A 231 -9.92 -12.59 25.78
N LEU A 232 -10.31 -12.68 24.50
CA LEU A 232 -9.37 -12.51 23.39
C LEU A 232 -8.68 -11.15 23.41
N GLU A 233 -9.44 -10.07 23.70
CA GLU A 233 -8.86 -8.74 23.77
C GLU A 233 -7.83 -8.66 24.90
N TYR A 234 -8.15 -9.18 26.10
CA TYR A 234 -7.20 -9.23 27.21
C TYR A 234 -5.97 -10.08 26.91
N TYR A 235 -6.16 -11.29 26.35
CA TYR A 235 -5.08 -12.20 25.98
C TYR A 235 -4.10 -11.54 24.99
N LEU A 236 -4.61 -10.88 23.96
CA LEU A 236 -3.80 -10.22 22.95
C LEU A 236 -3.10 -8.98 23.47
N ARG A 237 -3.75 -8.21 24.38
CA ARG A 237 -3.12 -7.04 25.02
C ARG A 237 -1.96 -7.42 25.93
N ASN A 238 -1.96 -8.62 26.49
CA ASN A 238 -0.90 -9.07 27.39
C ASN A 238 0.11 -10.02 26.68
N HIS A 239 -0.06 -10.24 25.38
CA HIS A 239 0.84 -11.13 24.65
C HIS A 239 2.14 -10.40 24.27
N PRO A 240 3.34 -10.95 24.63
CA PRO A 240 4.62 -10.23 24.47
C PRO A 240 4.99 -9.92 23.01
N MET A 241 4.49 -10.72 22.05
CA MET A 241 4.80 -10.56 20.63
C MET A 241 3.74 -9.75 19.87
N VAL A 242 2.75 -9.17 20.57
CA VAL A 242 1.71 -8.31 20.00
C VAL A 242 2.01 -6.86 20.34
N SER A 243 2.03 -6.00 19.32
CA SER A 243 2.25 -4.56 19.52
C SER A 243 1.07 -3.93 20.28
N GLN A 244 1.39 -3.23 21.36
CA GLN A 244 0.40 -2.49 22.17
C GLN A 244 0.26 -1.02 21.71
N GLU A 245 1.18 -0.54 20.89
CA GLU A 245 1.15 0.82 20.35
C GLU A 245 0.35 0.92 19.04
N MET A 246 0.25 -0.20 18.31
CA MET A 246 -0.51 -0.27 17.07
C MET A 246 -1.95 -0.72 17.32
N THR A 247 -2.80 -0.56 16.31
CA THR A 247 -4.20 -0.93 16.38
C THR A 247 -4.38 -2.40 16.74
N LEU A 248 -5.10 -2.66 17.84
CA LEU A 248 -5.54 -3.97 18.25
C LEU A 248 -7.06 -3.96 18.39
N ILE A 249 -7.76 -4.79 17.61
CA ILE A 249 -9.22 -4.89 17.62
C ILE A 249 -9.61 -6.36 17.53
N VAL A 250 -10.50 -6.78 18.44
CA VAL A 250 -11.24 -8.03 18.35
C VAL A 250 -12.69 -7.69 18.03
N ARG A 251 -13.14 -7.99 16.81
CA ARG A 251 -14.47 -7.59 16.36
C ARG A 251 -15.28 -8.75 15.78
N GLN A 252 -16.58 -8.63 15.93
CA GLN A 252 -17.55 -9.52 15.32
C GLN A 252 -17.92 -8.97 13.94
N LEU A 253 -17.82 -9.80 12.91
CA LEU A 253 -18.31 -9.50 11.57
C LEU A 253 -19.73 -10.07 11.39
N PRO A 254 -20.46 -9.67 10.32
CA PRO A 254 -21.75 -10.28 9.99
C PRO A 254 -21.63 -11.80 9.84
N ALA A 255 -22.58 -12.55 10.42
CA ALA A 255 -22.65 -13.98 10.25
C ALA A 255 -23.02 -14.34 8.81
N ASP A 256 -22.45 -15.43 8.32
CA ASP A 256 -22.72 -16.01 7.01
C ASP A 256 -23.02 -17.53 7.14
N GLU A 257 -23.14 -18.24 6.01
CA GLU A 257 -23.37 -19.70 5.97
C GLU A 257 -22.24 -20.51 6.63
N ASN A 258 -21.09 -19.90 6.88
CA ASN A 258 -19.96 -20.53 7.56
C ASN A 258 -19.82 -20.06 9.03
N GLY A 259 -20.91 -19.58 9.64
CA GLY A 259 -20.94 -19.19 11.03
C GLY A 259 -20.66 -17.71 11.30
N LEU A 260 -20.36 -17.41 12.56
CA LEU A 260 -20.08 -16.06 13.03
C LEU A 260 -18.56 -15.78 13.04
N PRO A 261 -18.04 -14.91 12.18
CA PRO A 261 -16.61 -14.57 12.20
C PRO A 261 -16.28 -13.63 13.35
N ILE A 262 -15.32 -14.00 14.19
CA ILE A 262 -14.64 -13.10 15.14
C ILE A 262 -13.28 -12.77 14.52
N GLU A 263 -13.12 -11.55 14.04
CA GLU A 263 -11.90 -11.08 13.40
C GLU A 263 -10.93 -10.51 14.44
N LEU A 264 -9.70 -11.00 14.37
CA LEU A 264 -8.56 -10.43 15.08
C LEU A 264 -7.79 -9.55 14.10
N TYR A 265 -7.66 -8.28 14.47
CA TYR A 265 -6.86 -7.30 13.74
C TYR A 265 -5.81 -6.74 14.69
N LEU A 266 -4.57 -7.10 14.48
CA LEU A 266 -3.46 -6.74 15.35
C LEU A 266 -2.14 -6.69 14.57
N PHE A 267 -1.08 -6.24 15.22
CA PHE A 267 0.26 -6.22 14.66
C PHE A 267 1.23 -7.03 15.54
N CYS A 268 1.98 -7.92 14.89
CA CYS A 268 3.08 -8.65 15.49
C CYS A 268 4.33 -7.78 15.52
N THR A 269 5.11 -7.80 16.61
CA THR A 269 6.34 -7.01 16.77
C THR A 269 7.53 -7.59 16.00
N ASP A 270 7.49 -8.87 15.62
CA ASP A 270 8.52 -9.48 14.76
C ASP A 270 8.01 -9.53 13.31
N ILE A 271 8.68 -8.79 12.43
CA ILE A 271 8.31 -8.67 11.01
C ILE A 271 8.89 -9.78 10.13
N ARG A 272 9.89 -10.55 10.64
CA ARG A 272 10.52 -11.64 9.89
C ARG A 272 9.51 -12.73 9.60
N TRP A 273 9.45 -13.17 8.36
CA TRP A 273 8.38 -14.06 7.89
C TRP A 273 8.22 -15.33 8.74
N ALA A 274 9.27 -16.07 8.96
CA ALA A 274 9.20 -17.31 9.73
C ALA A 274 8.74 -17.08 11.18
N ALA A 275 9.22 -16.02 11.85
CA ALA A 275 8.79 -15.64 13.20
C ALA A 275 7.32 -15.20 13.22
N TYR A 276 6.91 -14.39 12.26
CA TYR A 276 5.52 -13.94 12.10
C TYR A 276 4.56 -15.14 11.95
N GLU A 277 4.89 -16.11 11.08
CA GLU A 277 4.05 -17.30 10.89
C GLU A 277 3.99 -18.17 12.16
N ALA A 278 5.10 -18.32 12.87
CA ALA A 278 5.13 -19.06 14.13
C ALA A 278 4.27 -18.39 15.21
N ILE A 279 4.39 -17.06 15.37
CA ILE A 279 3.56 -16.29 16.32
C ILE A 279 2.08 -16.39 15.95
N GLN A 280 1.76 -16.25 14.66
CA GLN A 280 0.40 -16.37 14.19
C GLN A 280 -0.18 -17.77 14.45
N ALA A 281 0.60 -18.82 14.21
CA ALA A 281 0.19 -20.20 14.50
C ALA A 281 -0.08 -20.40 16.01
N ASP A 282 0.87 -20.00 16.87
CA ASP A 282 0.75 -20.11 18.31
C ASP A 282 -0.50 -19.40 18.87
N LEU A 283 -0.74 -18.17 18.41
CA LEU A 283 -1.96 -17.44 18.78
C LEU A 283 -3.23 -18.20 18.40
N PHE A 284 -3.31 -18.70 17.16
CA PHE A 284 -4.54 -19.37 16.69
C PHE A 284 -4.71 -20.78 17.29
N ASP A 285 -3.63 -21.49 17.56
CA ASP A 285 -3.67 -22.79 18.26
C ASP A 285 -4.27 -22.60 19.66
N HIS A 286 -3.78 -21.61 20.42
CA HIS A 286 -4.35 -21.28 21.74
C HIS A 286 -5.84 -20.89 21.63
N ILE A 287 -6.20 -20.02 20.69
CA ILE A 287 -7.56 -19.53 20.51
C ILE A 287 -8.53 -20.68 20.20
N TYR A 288 -8.15 -21.61 19.33
CA TYR A 288 -8.99 -22.77 19.02
C TYR A 288 -9.10 -23.74 20.22
N ALA A 289 -8.01 -23.92 20.95
CA ALA A 289 -7.99 -24.83 22.11
C ALA A 289 -8.84 -24.30 23.27
N VAL A 290 -8.98 -23.00 23.44
CA VAL A 290 -9.73 -22.39 24.56
C VAL A 290 -11.24 -22.27 24.29
N LEU A 291 -11.71 -22.40 23.03
CA LEU A 291 -13.12 -22.25 22.68
C LEU A 291 -14.09 -23.10 23.55
N PRO A 292 -13.80 -24.38 23.86
CA PRO A 292 -14.67 -25.21 24.68
C PRO A 292 -14.90 -24.65 26.09
N GLU A 293 -13.93 -23.94 26.68
CA GLU A 293 -14.07 -23.32 28.00
C GLU A 293 -15.22 -22.31 28.05
N PHE A 294 -15.55 -21.71 26.91
CA PHE A 294 -16.65 -20.78 26.73
C PHE A 294 -17.92 -21.46 26.20
N ASN A 295 -17.99 -22.77 26.18
CA ASN A 295 -19.08 -23.53 25.52
C ASN A 295 -19.29 -23.10 24.04
N LEU A 296 -18.21 -22.71 23.38
CA LEU A 296 -18.20 -22.35 21.96
C LEU A 296 -17.57 -23.46 21.11
N ARG A 297 -18.01 -23.55 19.86
CA ARG A 297 -17.45 -24.47 18.88
C ARG A 297 -17.02 -23.69 17.64
N ALA A 298 -15.87 -24.04 17.08
CA ALA A 298 -15.50 -23.57 15.75
C ALA A 298 -16.47 -24.15 14.71
N PHE A 299 -16.90 -23.32 13.77
CA PHE A 299 -17.66 -23.81 12.63
C PHE A 299 -16.76 -24.64 11.72
N GLN A 300 -17.25 -25.81 11.36
CA GLN A 300 -16.64 -26.73 10.40
C GLN A 300 -17.73 -27.32 9.52
N SER A 301 -17.51 -27.33 8.21
CA SER A 301 -18.41 -28.05 7.31
C SER A 301 -18.40 -29.55 7.64
N PRO A 302 -19.54 -30.24 7.69
CA PRO A 302 -19.59 -31.67 7.99
C PRO A 302 -18.68 -32.44 7.04
N SER A 303 -17.84 -33.27 7.60
CA SER A 303 -17.00 -34.21 6.86
C SER A 303 -17.69 -35.55 6.72
N GLY A 304 -17.19 -36.43 5.84
CA GLY A 304 -17.69 -37.79 5.76
C GLY A 304 -17.51 -38.62 7.04
N TYR A 305 -16.67 -38.15 7.99
CA TYR A 305 -16.52 -38.77 9.31
C TYR A 305 -17.71 -38.43 10.22
N ASP A 306 -18.22 -37.23 10.18
CA ASP A 306 -19.35 -36.78 11.01
C ASP A 306 -20.63 -37.54 10.68
N TRP A 307 -20.82 -37.92 9.41
CA TRP A 307 -21.94 -38.72 8.95
C TRP A 307 -21.86 -40.21 9.36
N ARG A 308 -20.70 -40.69 9.80
CA ARG A 308 -20.51 -42.06 10.24
C ARG A 308 -20.75 -42.28 11.73
N GLN A 309 -20.91 -41.19 12.49
CA GLN A 309 -21.15 -41.26 13.94
C GLN A 309 -22.63 -41.10 14.31
N GLN A 310 -23.50 -40.92 13.33
CA GLN A 310 -24.96 -41.00 13.45
C GLN A 310 -25.45 -42.39 13.09
#